data_c761920105d4d2748f35866922b00c90
#
_entry.id   c761920105d4d2748f35866922b00c90
#
_cell.length_a   1.000
_cell.length_b   1.000
_cell.length_c   1.000
_cell.angle_alpha   90.00
_cell.angle_beta   90.00
_cell.angle_gamma   90.00
#
_symmetry.space_group_name_H-M   'P 1'
#
loop_
_entity.id
_entity.type
_entity.pdbx_description
1 polymer ?
#
loop_
_entity_poly.entity_id
_entity_poly.type
_entity_poly.pdbx_seq_one_letter_code
_entity_poly.pdbx_strand_id
1 'polypeptide(L)'
;MNRIDRLFGITTLLQSKKHVSAEQLAEKFGISVRTVYRDIRALGEQGIPISFEQNRGYFLVQGYFLPPISFTPEEANALVLLEAIAAVLADASTQAHCATALHKVKAVLRTPEKDRLEQFASRIELHVPEYAQGPADYLAPLQSAIASRHVVEMAYSDKSGTASQRRVEPIGLAFYNFAWHMVGWCHLRQDYRDFRLTRIERLTVTTSPFTQPQHITLTEYIARLHRPQVV
;
A
#
# COMPACT_ATOMS: atom_id res chain seq x y z
N MET A 1 15.49 3.01 25.24
CA MET A 1 14.00 2.93 25.14
C MET A 1 13.49 2.44 26.49
N ASN A 2 12.53 3.11 27.09
CA ASN A 2 11.96 2.66 28.35
C ASN A 2 11.05 1.41 28.15
N ARG A 3 10.65 0.76 29.26
CA ARG A 3 9.86 -0.49 29.18
C ARG A 3 8.46 -0.26 28.59
N ILE A 4 7.84 0.84 28.91
CA ILE A 4 6.47 1.17 28.48
C ILE A 4 6.47 1.36 26.95
N ASP A 5 7.35 2.19 26.42
CA ASP A 5 7.48 2.44 24.98
C ASP A 5 7.75 1.14 24.21
N ARG A 6 8.56 0.25 24.82
CA ARG A 6 8.86 -1.04 24.21
C ARG A 6 7.63 -1.96 24.17
N LEU A 7 6.85 -2.05 25.23
CA LEU A 7 5.62 -2.84 25.27
C LEU A 7 4.62 -2.36 24.20
N PHE A 8 4.43 -1.04 24.07
CA PHE A 8 3.63 -0.45 23.00
C PHE A 8 4.18 -0.78 21.61
N GLY A 9 5.49 -0.64 21.43
CA GLY A 9 6.15 -0.98 20.16
C GLY A 9 5.97 -2.45 19.77
N ILE A 10 6.11 -3.37 20.72
CA ILE A 10 5.89 -4.82 20.49
C ILE A 10 4.44 -5.07 20.07
N THR A 11 3.46 -4.48 20.75
CA THR A 11 2.04 -4.66 20.44
C THR A 11 1.71 -4.10 19.07
N THR A 12 2.19 -2.91 18.71
CA THR A 12 2.02 -2.31 17.38
C THR A 12 2.63 -3.18 16.28
N LEU A 13 3.81 -3.75 16.53
CA LEU A 13 4.45 -4.65 15.56
C LEU A 13 3.65 -5.93 15.35
N LEU A 14 3.15 -6.55 16.43
CA LEU A 14 2.29 -7.74 16.35
C LEU A 14 0.96 -7.49 15.64
N GLN A 15 0.48 -6.24 15.62
CA GLN A 15 -0.70 -5.88 14.83
C GLN A 15 -0.40 -5.69 13.34
N SER A 16 0.76 -5.16 13.04
CA SER A 16 1.15 -4.86 11.64
C SER A 16 1.58 -6.11 10.87
N LYS A 17 1.87 -7.22 11.56
CA LYS A 17 2.36 -8.46 10.96
C LYS A 17 1.52 -9.66 11.40
N LYS A 18 1.33 -10.62 10.51
CA LYS A 18 0.62 -11.86 10.85
C LYS A 18 1.34 -12.66 11.95
N HIS A 19 2.66 -12.74 11.90
CA HIS A 19 3.49 -13.45 12.88
C HIS A 19 4.83 -12.73 13.02
N VAL A 20 5.41 -12.74 14.22
CA VAL A 20 6.73 -12.16 14.51
C VAL A 20 7.47 -13.11 15.46
N SER A 21 8.68 -13.51 15.11
CA SER A 21 9.48 -14.38 15.97
C SER A 21 10.08 -13.63 17.17
N ALA A 22 10.48 -14.37 18.20
CA ALA A 22 11.14 -13.77 19.36
C ALA A 22 12.45 -13.10 19.00
N GLU A 23 13.19 -13.66 18.04
CA GLU A 23 14.46 -13.15 17.53
C GLU A 23 14.25 -11.82 16.79
N GLN A 24 13.21 -11.73 15.95
CA GLN A 24 12.86 -10.49 15.25
C GLN A 24 12.46 -9.37 16.22
N LEU A 25 11.74 -9.71 17.30
CA LEU A 25 11.43 -8.77 18.37
C LEU A 25 12.70 -8.34 19.12
N ALA A 26 13.58 -9.28 19.44
CA ALA A 26 14.84 -9.01 20.13
C ALA A 26 15.73 -8.06 19.32
N GLU A 27 15.90 -8.33 18.04
CA GLU A 27 16.67 -7.52 17.10
C GLU A 27 16.09 -6.11 16.95
N LYS A 28 14.79 -5.99 16.65
CA LYS A 28 14.15 -4.71 16.42
C LYS A 28 14.20 -3.77 17.62
N PHE A 29 14.07 -4.32 18.84
CA PHE A 29 14.02 -3.51 20.06
C PHE A 29 15.36 -3.48 20.82
N GLY A 30 16.41 -4.12 20.31
CA GLY A 30 17.75 -4.15 20.92
C GLY A 30 17.76 -4.82 22.30
N ILE A 31 17.02 -5.91 22.49
CA ILE A 31 16.86 -6.62 23.76
C ILE A 31 17.17 -8.13 23.60
N SER A 32 17.38 -8.82 24.72
CA SER A 32 17.53 -10.28 24.70
C SER A 32 16.18 -10.99 24.46
N VAL A 33 16.23 -12.17 23.84
CA VAL A 33 15.07 -13.05 23.67
C VAL A 33 14.37 -13.36 25.01
N ARG A 34 15.15 -13.50 26.10
CA ARG A 34 14.62 -13.65 27.47
C ARG A 34 13.77 -12.44 27.90
N THR A 35 14.18 -11.23 27.50
CA THR A 35 13.41 -10.00 27.75
C THR A 35 12.14 -9.98 26.93
N VAL A 36 12.18 -10.43 25.67
CA VAL A 36 10.98 -10.58 24.82
C VAL A 36 9.94 -11.46 25.50
N TYR A 37 10.32 -12.63 26.00
CA TYR A 37 9.39 -13.53 26.71
C TYR A 37 8.74 -12.89 27.94
N ARG A 38 9.50 -12.10 28.70
CA ARG A 38 8.97 -11.36 29.85
C ARG A 38 7.99 -10.26 29.43
N ASP A 39 8.29 -9.56 28.35
CA ASP A 39 7.44 -8.48 27.84
C ASP A 39 6.16 -9.03 27.20
N ILE A 40 6.23 -10.11 26.44
CA ILE A 40 5.04 -10.82 25.89
C ILE A 40 4.15 -11.31 27.03
N ARG A 41 4.73 -11.91 28.09
CA ARG A 41 3.97 -12.35 29.26
C ARG A 41 3.28 -11.17 29.95
N ALA A 42 3.98 -10.06 30.16
CA ALA A 42 3.42 -8.86 30.78
C ALA A 42 2.27 -8.27 29.93
N LEU A 43 2.35 -8.30 28.62
CA LEU A 43 1.27 -7.89 27.71
C LEU A 43 0.07 -8.81 27.84
N GLY A 44 0.28 -10.15 27.93
CA GLY A 44 -0.78 -11.12 28.16
C GLY A 44 -1.48 -10.94 29.52
N GLU A 45 -0.72 -10.63 30.56
CA GLU A 45 -1.25 -10.33 31.91
C GLU A 45 -2.10 -9.04 31.93
N GLN A 46 -1.87 -8.12 30.98
CA GLN A 46 -2.68 -6.92 30.76
C GLN A 46 -3.90 -7.16 29.84
N GLY A 47 -4.19 -8.41 29.47
CA GLY A 47 -5.35 -8.76 28.66
C GLY A 47 -5.14 -8.63 27.16
N ILE A 48 -3.91 -8.43 26.68
CA ILE A 48 -3.63 -8.42 25.24
C ILE A 48 -3.54 -9.90 24.77
N PRO A 49 -4.43 -10.36 23.89
CA PRO A 49 -4.51 -11.78 23.51
C PRO A 49 -3.41 -12.13 22.49
N ILE A 50 -2.20 -12.32 22.98
CA ILE A 50 -1.06 -12.78 22.19
C ILE A 50 -1.02 -14.30 22.23
N SER A 51 -0.95 -14.92 21.05
CA SER A 51 -0.78 -16.36 20.90
C SER A 51 0.54 -16.68 20.22
N PHE A 52 0.95 -17.94 20.24
CA PHE A 52 2.19 -18.43 19.67
C PHE A 52 1.92 -19.62 18.74
N GLU A 53 2.50 -19.58 17.55
CA GLU A 53 2.48 -20.70 16.60
C GLU A 53 3.90 -21.19 16.38
N GLN A 54 4.09 -22.51 16.52
CA GLN A 54 5.41 -23.13 16.35
C GLN A 54 5.95 -22.85 14.93
N ASN A 55 7.21 -22.49 14.82
CA ASN A 55 7.92 -22.10 13.59
C ASN A 55 7.47 -20.78 12.92
N ARG A 56 6.45 -20.09 13.45
CA ARG A 56 5.96 -18.79 12.94
C ARG A 56 6.13 -17.65 13.93
N GLY A 57 6.06 -17.95 15.23
CA GLY A 57 6.23 -16.98 16.30
C GLY A 57 4.93 -16.48 16.89
N TYR A 58 4.97 -15.27 17.45
CA TYR A 58 3.85 -14.62 18.14
C TYR A 58 2.92 -13.91 17.16
N PHE A 59 1.63 -13.90 17.48
CA PHE A 59 0.59 -13.19 16.74
C PHE A 59 -0.53 -12.73 17.68
N LEU A 60 -1.28 -11.69 17.27
CA LEU A 60 -2.50 -11.28 17.97
C LEU A 60 -3.70 -12.08 17.49
N VAL A 61 -4.52 -12.53 18.41
CA VAL A 61 -5.78 -13.22 18.08
C VAL A 61 -6.69 -12.27 17.30
N GLN A 62 -7.34 -12.79 16.25
CA GLN A 62 -8.21 -11.98 15.37
C GLN A 62 -9.34 -11.30 16.16
N GLY A 63 -9.62 -10.05 15.79
CA GLY A 63 -10.68 -9.23 16.40
C GLY A 63 -10.23 -8.38 17.58
N TYR A 64 -8.97 -8.44 17.99
CA TYR A 64 -8.44 -7.54 19.01
C TYR A 64 -8.03 -6.20 18.40
N PHE A 65 -8.67 -5.12 18.85
CA PHE A 65 -8.34 -3.75 18.48
C PHE A 65 -7.56 -3.08 19.62
N LEU A 66 -6.43 -2.46 19.27
CA LEU A 66 -5.64 -1.71 20.25
C LEU A 66 -6.40 -0.51 20.84
N PRO A 67 -6.05 -0.14 22.10
CA PRO A 67 -6.32 1.19 22.61
C PRO A 67 -5.67 2.28 21.72
N PRO A 68 -6.06 3.55 21.83
CA PRO A 68 -5.76 4.60 20.86
C PRO A 68 -4.28 4.65 20.49
N ILE A 69 -4.01 4.50 19.19
CA ILE A 69 -2.68 4.73 18.63
C ILE A 69 -2.38 6.22 18.80
N SER A 70 -1.23 6.56 19.37
CA SER A 70 -0.74 7.94 19.40
C SER A 70 0.21 8.15 18.21
N PHE A 71 0.14 9.32 17.60
CA PHE A 71 1.05 9.75 16.54
C PHE A 71 1.94 10.88 17.06
N THR A 72 3.19 10.88 16.64
CA THR A 72 4.05 12.05 16.81
C THR A 72 3.64 13.16 15.83
N PRO A 73 3.99 14.42 16.08
CA PRO A 73 3.75 15.50 15.11
C PRO A 73 4.37 15.20 13.73
N GLU A 74 5.53 14.58 13.69
CA GLU A 74 6.26 14.24 12.46
C GLU A 74 5.53 13.14 11.67
N GLU A 75 5.02 12.12 12.35
CA GLU A 75 4.20 11.07 11.73
C GLU A 75 2.89 11.65 11.17
N ALA A 76 2.24 12.52 11.91
CA ALA A 76 1.03 13.20 11.45
C ALA A 76 1.29 14.10 10.23
N ASN A 77 2.40 14.86 10.20
CA ASN A 77 2.80 15.67 9.07
C ASN A 77 3.09 14.82 7.82
N ALA A 78 3.74 13.66 7.99
CA ALA A 78 3.98 12.73 6.89
C ALA A 78 2.67 12.20 6.28
N LEU A 79 1.67 11.91 7.11
CA LEU A 79 0.36 11.46 6.64
C LEU A 79 -0.40 12.55 5.87
N VAL A 80 -0.30 13.82 6.29
CA VAL A 80 -0.88 14.95 5.55
C VAL A 80 -0.21 15.14 4.19
N LEU A 81 1.11 14.99 4.12
CA LEU A 81 1.81 15.02 2.83
C LEU A 81 1.34 13.91 1.91
N LEU A 82 1.16 12.68 2.44
CA LEU A 82 0.61 11.56 1.67
C LEU A 82 -0.83 11.82 1.20
N GLU A 83 -1.67 12.46 2.02
CA GLU A 83 -3.03 12.87 1.60
C GLU A 83 -2.98 13.85 0.42
N ALA A 84 -2.11 14.86 0.48
CA ALA A 84 -1.93 15.82 -0.60
C ALA A 84 -1.46 15.14 -1.91
N ILE A 85 -0.53 14.19 -1.81
CA ILE A 85 -0.07 13.38 -2.95
C ILE A 85 -1.23 12.54 -3.50
N ALA A 86 -1.99 11.88 -2.64
CA ALA A 86 -3.13 11.07 -3.04
C ALA A 86 -4.23 11.91 -3.73
N ALA A 87 -4.48 13.14 -3.26
CA ALA A 87 -5.44 14.05 -3.84
C ALA A 87 -5.16 14.37 -5.32
N VAL A 88 -3.90 14.31 -5.73
CA VAL A 88 -3.46 14.63 -7.10
C VAL A 88 -3.25 13.38 -7.95
N LEU A 89 -2.71 12.30 -7.35
CA LEU A 89 -2.24 11.13 -8.10
C LEU A 89 -3.14 9.89 -7.98
N ALA A 90 -4.13 9.90 -7.09
CA ALA A 90 -4.99 8.74 -6.88
C ALA A 90 -6.37 8.93 -7.51
N ASP A 91 -7.10 7.81 -7.71
CA ASP A 91 -8.51 7.85 -8.10
C ASP A 91 -9.42 8.32 -6.95
N ALA A 92 -10.65 8.73 -7.27
CA ALA A 92 -11.61 9.24 -6.30
C ALA A 92 -11.87 8.28 -5.13
N SER A 93 -11.87 6.97 -5.38
CA SER A 93 -12.04 5.95 -4.34
C SER A 93 -10.86 5.92 -3.36
N THR A 94 -9.64 5.91 -3.90
CA THR A 94 -8.41 5.93 -3.07
C THR A 94 -8.30 7.24 -2.29
N GLN A 95 -8.63 8.38 -2.90
CA GLN A 95 -8.68 9.69 -2.22
C GLN A 95 -9.66 9.66 -1.03
N ALA A 96 -10.87 9.15 -1.23
CA ALA A 96 -11.87 9.04 -0.16
C ALA A 96 -11.39 8.14 1.00
N HIS A 97 -10.74 7.04 0.69
CA HIS A 97 -10.16 6.15 1.71
C HIS A 97 -8.98 6.79 2.45
N CYS A 98 -8.10 7.52 1.75
CA CYS A 98 -7.02 8.29 2.39
C CYS A 98 -7.58 9.36 3.33
N ALA A 99 -8.56 10.15 2.89
CA ALA A 99 -9.21 11.16 3.72
C ALA A 99 -9.86 10.56 4.96
N THR A 100 -10.58 9.42 4.79
CA THR A 100 -11.20 8.70 5.91
C THR A 100 -10.15 8.17 6.90
N ALA A 101 -9.05 7.62 6.41
CA ALA A 101 -7.96 7.15 7.26
C ALA A 101 -7.32 8.30 8.05
N LEU A 102 -7.02 9.42 7.37
CA LEU A 102 -6.43 10.59 8.02
C LEU A 102 -7.39 11.25 9.02
N HIS A 103 -8.69 11.24 8.76
CA HIS A 103 -9.68 11.71 9.73
C HIS A 103 -9.60 10.92 11.04
N LYS A 104 -9.44 9.59 10.98
CA LYS A 104 -9.25 8.75 12.18
C LYS A 104 -7.95 9.08 12.91
N VAL A 105 -6.88 9.36 12.18
CA VAL A 105 -5.60 9.82 12.75
C VAL A 105 -5.77 11.16 13.45
N LYS A 106 -6.39 12.15 12.78
CA LYS A 106 -6.69 13.46 13.36
C LYS A 106 -7.55 13.35 14.62
N ALA A 107 -8.46 12.38 14.72
CA ALA A 107 -9.32 12.20 15.88
C ALA A 107 -8.55 11.90 17.16
N VAL A 108 -7.42 11.23 17.10
CA VAL A 108 -6.60 10.84 18.26
C VAL A 108 -5.50 11.84 18.62
N LEU A 109 -5.30 12.89 17.81
CA LEU A 109 -4.36 13.98 18.11
C LEU A 109 -4.94 14.95 19.13
N ARG A 110 -4.06 15.62 19.89
CA ARG A 110 -4.43 16.71 20.79
C ARG A 110 -4.75 17.98 20.01
N THR A 111 -5.57 18.85 20.58
CA THR A 111 -6.02 20.10 19.92
C THR A 111 -4.87 20.94 19.34
N PRO A 112 -3.78 21.25 20.07
CA PRO A 112 -2.68 22.06 19.53
C PRO A 112 -1.96 21.38 18.34
N GLU A 113 -1.99 20.05 18.29
CA GLU A 113 -1.40 19.26 17.19
C GLU A 113 -2.30 19.30 15.96
N LYS A 114 -3.63 19.27 16.14
CA LYS A 114 -4.60 19.43 15.05
C LYS A 114 -4.46 20.78 14.35
N ASP A 115 -4.38 21.87 15.13
CA ASP A 115 -4.23 23.22 14.59
C ASP A 115 -2.95 23.36 13.77
N ARG A 116 -1.83 22.81 14.24
CA ARG A 116 -0.56 22.78 13.52
C ARG A 116 -0.66 21.97 12.23
N LEU A 117 -1.34 20.84 12.27
CA LEU A 117 -1.51 19.95 11.12
C LEU A 117 -2.34 20.63 10.02
N GLU A 118 -3.41 21.35 10.38
CA GLU A 118 -4.23 22.12 9.45
C GLU A 118 -3.45 23.28 8.82
N GLN A 119 -2.66 23.99 9.62
CA GLN A 119 -1.76 25.04 9.11
C GLN A 119 -0.70 24.46 8.17
N PHE A 120 -0.18 23.26 8.44
CA PHE A 120 0.78 22.59 7.56
C PHE A 120 0.11 22.15 6.26
N ALA A 121 -1.08 21.54 6.33
CA ALA A 121 -1.84 21.13 5.17
C ALA A 121 -2.12 22.29 4.19
N SER A 122 -2.46 23.48 4.72
CA SER A 122 -2.72 24.67 3.89
C SER A 122 -1.48 25.26 3.19
N ARG A 123 -0.28 24.76 3.51
CA ARG A 123 1.00 25.17 2.89
C ARG A 123 1.55 24.17 1.90
N ILE A 124 0.82 23.08 1.64
CA ILE A 124 1.22 22.06 0.69
C ILE A 124 0.38 22.23 -0.56
N GLU A 125 1.03 22.50 -1.68
CA GLU A 125 0.40 22.55 -3.00
C GLU A 125 1.19 21.66 -3.94
N LEU A 126 0.51 20.75 -4.63
CA LEU A 126 1.08 19.84 -5.62
C LEU A 126 0.58 20.26 -6.99
N HIS A 127 1.49 20.65 -7.85
CA HIS A 127 1.17 21.01 -9.22
C HIS A 127 1.51 19.87 -10.17
N VAL A 128 0.51 19.41 -10.91
CA VAL A 128 0.68 18.40 -11.96
C VAL A 128 0.48 19.07 -13.31
N PRO A 129 1.38 18.84 -14.27
CA PRO A 129 1.22 19.39 -15.62
C PRO A 129 -0.12 19.02 -16.25
N GLU A 130 -0.70 19.91 -17.05
CA GLU A 130 -2.02 19.69 -17.69
C GLU A 130 -2.08 18.37 -18.48
N TYR A 131 -0.99 18.00 -19.18
CA TYR A 131 -0.93 16.76 -19.94
C TYR A 131 -0.96 15.49 -19.08
N ALA A 132 -0.75 15.64 -17.78
CA ALA A 132 -0.76 14.56 -16.81
C ALA A 132 -2.09 14.47 -16.02
N GLN A 133 -2.94 15.48 -16.18
CA GLN A 133 -4.27 15.51 -15.61
C GLN A 133 -5.16 14.52 -16.38
N GLY A 134 -5.77 13.61 -15.66
CA GLY A 134 -6.71 12.64 -16.20
C GLY A 134 -7.18 11.68 -15.14
N PRO A 135 -8.40 11.17 -15.25
CA PRO A 135 -8.93 10.25 -14.28
C PRO A 135 -8.06 8.99 -14.21
N ALA A 136 -7.67 8.65 -13.02
CA ALA A 136 -7.02 7.36 -12.71
C ALA A 136 -8.07 6.36 -12.19
N ASP A 137 -9.27 6.37 -12.75
CA ASP A 137 -10.49 5.74 -12.21
C ASP A 137 -10.39 4.24 -11.94
N TYR A 138 -9.30 3.62 -12.35
CA TYR A 138 -9.14 2.17 -12.27
C TYR A 138 -8.07 1.69 -11.27
N LEU A 139 -7.52 2.57 -10.42
CA LEU A 139 -6.49 2.17 -9.45
C LEU A 139 -7.02 1.13 -8.45
N ALA A 140 -8.16 1.40 -7.81
CA ALA A 140 -8.71 0.49 -6.81
C ALA A 140 -9.16 -0.86 -7.41
N PRO A 141 -9.87 -0.93 -8.55
CA PRO A 141 -10.15 -2.19 -9.23
C PRO A 141 -8.89 -2.96 -9.62
N LEU A 142 -7.85 -2.29 -10.10
CA LEU A 142 -6.59 -2.93 -10.48
C LEU A 142 -5.82 -3.45 -9.28
N GLN A 143 -5.77 -2.71 -8.17
CA GLN A 143 -5.18 -3.20 -6.92
C GLN A 143 -5.86 -4.50 -6.46
N SER A 144 -7.19 -4.56 -6.52
CA SER A 144 -7.95 -5.76 -6.20
C SER A 144 -7.62 -6.92 -7.16
N ALA A 145 -7.59 -6.66 -8.47
CA ALA A 145 -7.28 -7.68 -9.48
C ALA A 145 -5.87 -8.25 -9.32
N ILE A 146 -4.87 -7.41 -9.02
CA ILE A 146 -3.49 -7.82 -8.76
C ILE A 146 -3.41 -8.69 -7.50
N ALA A 147 -4.06 -8.26 -6.41
CA ALA A 147 -4.04 -8.96 -5.13
C ALA A 147 -4.73 -10.33 -5.22
N SER A 148 -5.86 -10.42 -5.94
CA SER A 148 -6.62 -11.65 -6.13
C SER A 148 -6.13 -12.50 -7.30
N ARG A 149 -5.16 -12.02 -8.10
CA ARG A 149 -4.64 -12.66 -9.31
C ARG A 149 -5.73 -12.97 -10.34
N HIS A 150 -6.60 -12.00 -10.59
CA HIS A 150 -7.68 -12.10 -11.57
C HIS A 150 -7.34 -11.34 -12.84
N VAL A 151 -7.72 -11.94 -13.97
CA VAL A 151 -7.62 -11.34 -15.30
C VAL A 151 -8.50 -10.10 -15.38
N VAL A 152 -8.01 -9.07 -16.07
CA VAL A 152 -8.82 -7.89 -16.43
C VAL A 152 -9.09 -7.87 -17.93
N GLU A 153 -10.28 -7.40 -18.28
CA GLU A 153 -10.69 -7.10 -19.64
C GLU A 153 -10.88 -5.60 -19.78
N MET A 154 -10.34 -5.00 -20.84
CA MET A 154 -10.42 -3.56 -21.01
C MET A 154 -10.54 -3.14 -22.48
N ALA A 155 -11.27 -2.05 -22.72
CA ALA A 155 -11.17 -1.26 -23.94
C ALA A 155 -10.03 -0.26 -23.77
N TYR A 156 -9.07 -0.28 -24.66
CA TYR A 156 -7.83 0.51 -24.57
C TYR A 156 -7.53 1.22 -25.89
N SER A 157 -7.25 2.52 -25.81
CA SER A 157 -6.81 3.33 -26.94
C SER A 157 -5.29 3.55 -26.87
N ASP A 158 -4.58 3.20 -27.92
CA ASP A 158 -3.12 3.39 -27.99
C ASP A 158 -2.70 4.85 -28.26
N LYS A 159 -1.40 5.10 -28.44
CA LYS A 159 -0.88 6.44 -28.71
C LYS A 159 -1.42 7.06 -30.01
N SER A 160 -1.78 6.23 -30.98
CA SER A 160 -2.34 6.65 -32.26
C SER A 160 -3.86 6.83 -32.25
N GLY A 161 -4.52 6.58 -31.08
CA GLY A 161 -5.97 6.60 -30.95
C GLY A 161 -6.67 5.34 -31.42
N THR A 162 -5.92 4.27 -31.75
CA THR A 162 -6.50 3.01 -32.19
C THR A 162 -7.07 2.25 -31.00
N ALA A 163 -8.40 2.08 -30.99
CA ALA A 163 -9.10 1.32 -29.96
C ALA A 163 -8.92 -0.19 -30.13
N SER A 164 -8.80 -0.92 -29.04
CA SER A 164 -8.68 -2.37 -29.02
C SER A 164 -9.16 -2.97 -27.71
N GLN A 165 -9.71 -4.19 -27.80
CA GLN A 165 -10.04 -4.97 -26.62
C GLN A 165 -8.80 -5.73 -26.15
N ARG A 166 -8.55 -5.69 -24.85
CA ARG A 166 -7.40 -6.35 -24.22
C ARG A 166 -7.86 -7.23 -23.08
N ARG A 167 -7.28 -8.40 -23.02
CA ARG A 167 -7.33 -9.30 -21.86
C ARG A 167 -5.93 -9.38 -21.28
N VAL A 168 -5.78 -9.04 -20.01
CA VAL A 168 -4.48 -8.84 -19.37
C VAL A 168 -4.46 -9.48 -17.99
N GLU A 169 -3.35 -10.11 -17.64
CA GLU A 169 -3.02 -10.57 -16.28
C GLU A 169 -2.15 -9.50 -15.60
N PRO A 170 -2.72 -8.64 -14.75
CA PRO A 170 -1.98 -7.53 -14.18
C PRO A 170 -0.99 -8.01 -13.10
N ILE A 171 0.30 -7.65 -13.24
CA ILE A 171 1.34 -8.00 -12.28
C ILE A 171 1.72 -6.84 -11.36
N GLY A 172 1.33 -5.61 -11.68
CA GLY A 172 1.63 -4.46 -10.85
C GLY A 172 1.22 -3.12 -11.46
N LEU A 173 1.34 -2.09 -10.63
CA LEU A 173 1.13 -0.70 -10.99
C LEU A 173 2.46 0.06 -10.89
N ALA A 174 2.77 0.88 -11.88
CA ALA A 174 3.95 1.73 -11.91
C ALA A 174 3.54 3.17 -12.18
N PHE A 175 4.20 4.12 -11.50
CA PHE A 175 3.99 5.55 -11.74
C PHE A 175 5.25 6.16 -12.34
N TYR A 176 5.13 6.67 -13.55
CA TYR A 176 6.21 7.37 -14.25
C TYR A 176 5.65 8.30 -15.32
N ASN A 177 6.41 9.31 -15.72
CA ASN A 177 5.96 10.36 -16.64
C ASN A 177 4.62 10.98 -16.24
N PHE A 178 4.44 11.21 -14.93
CA PHE A 178 3.22 11.75 -14.32
C PHE A 178 1.95 10.96 -14.66
N ALA A 179 2.05 9.66 -14.86
CA ALA A 179 0.91 8.80 -15.11
C ALA A 179 1.05 7.43 -14.47
N TRP A 180 -0.08 6.89 -14.05
CA TRP A 180 -0.17 5.50 -13.64
C TRP A 180 -0.22 4.58 -14.85
N HIS A 181 0.49 3.48 -14.75
CA HIS A 181 0.55 2.39 -15.72
C HIS A 181 0.26 1.07 -15.04
N MET A 182 -0.63 0.27 -15.64
CA MET A 182 -0.79 -1.14 -15.31
C MET A 182 0.22 -1.93 -16.14
N VAL A 183 1.06 -2.72 -15.48
CA VAL A 183 1.94 -3.69 -16.14
C VAL A 183 1.31 -5.06 -16.05
N GLY A 184 1.29 -5.81 -17.17
CA GLY A 184 0.70 -7.14 -17.16
C GLY A 184 1.01 -7.93 -18.44
N TRP A 185 0.71 -9.23 -18.39
CA TRP A 185 0.77 -10.12 -19.53
C TRP A 185 -0.44 -9.90 -20.44
N CYS A 186 -0.18 -9.47 -21.65
CA CYS A 186 -1.22 -9.19 -22.64
C CYS A 186 -1.50 -10.42 -23.50
N HIS A 187 -2.67 -11.04 -23.38
CA HIS A 187 -3.05 -12.21 -24.16
C HIS A 187 -3.07 -11.96 -25.66
N LEU A 188 -3.41 -10.75 -26.10
CA LEU A 188 -3.42 -10.42 -27.53
C LEU A 188 -2.00 -10.33 -28.11
N ARG A 189 -1.02 -9.84 -27.34
CA ARG A 189 0.36 -9.66 -27.78
C ARG A 189 1.27 -10.80 -27.37
N GLN A 190 0.82 -11.71 -26.50
CA GLN A 190 1.62 -12.80 -25.93
C GLN A 190 2.94 -12.29 -25.33
N ASP A 191 2.86 -11.16 -24.64
CA ASP A 191 4.03 -10.48 -24.09
C ASP A 191 3.61 -9.54 -22.95
N TYR A 192 4.58 -9.17 -22.08
CA TYR A 192 4.35 -8.15 -21.05
C TYR A 192 4.28 -6.76 -21.68
N ARG A 193 3.29 -6.00 -21.25
CA ARG A 193 3.06 -4.64 -21.71
C ARG A 193 2.68 -3.76 -20.53
N ASP A 194 2.96 -2.47 -20.68
CA ASP A 194 2.42 -1.44 -19.82
C ASP A 194 1.28 -0.68 -20.52
N PHE A 195 0.26 -0.39 -19.75
CA PHE A 195 -0.95 0.28 -20.20
C PHE A 195 -1.16 1.53 -19.36
N ARG A 196 -1.07 2.70 -19.97
CA ARG A 196 -1.35 3.96 -19.30
C ARG A 196 -2.83 4.02 -18.90
N LEU A 197 -3.14 4.25 -17.61
CA LEU A 197 -4.50 4.19 -17.09
C LEU A 197 -5.43 5.19 -17.76
N THR A 198 -4.95 6.39 -18.06
CA THR A 198 -5.75 7.44 -18.74
C THR A 198 -6.19 7.08 -20.16
N ARG A 199 -5.72 5.97 -20.73
CA ARG A 199 -6.12 5.44 -22.04
C ARG A 199 -7.05 4.24 -21.94
N ILE A 200 -7.43 3.84 -20.76
CA ILE A 200 -8.41 2.80 -20.52
C ILE A 200 -9.79 3.46 -20.56
N GLU A 201 -10.60 3.10 -21.53
CA GLU A 201 -11.97 3.61 -21.69
C GLU A 201 -12.97 2.85 -20.79
N ARG A 202 -12.74 1.54 -20.67
CA ARG A 202 -13.54 0.66 -19.81
C ARG A 202 -12.66 -0.47 -19.30
N LEU A 203 -12.84 -0.82 -18.03
CA LEU A 203 -12.15 -1.92 -17.37
C LEU A 203 -13.13 -2.77 -16.58
N THR A 204 -12.99 -4.08 -16.68
CA THR A 204 -13.75 -5.07 -15.92
C THR A 204 -12.78 -6.05 -15.30
N VAL A 205 -12.85 -6.23 -13.99
CA VAL A 205 -12.15 -7.32 -13.30
C VAL A 205 -12.99 -8.57 -13.45
N THR A 206 -12.41 -9.62 -14.03
CA THR A 206 -13.09 -10.90 -14.21
C THR A 206 -12.96 -11.79 -12.98
N THR A 207 -13.70 -12.88 -12.93
CA THR A 207 -13.49 -13.95 -11.94
C THR A 207 -12.49 -15.01 -12.39
N SER A 208 -11.94 -14.86 -13.61
CA SER A 208 -10.97 -15.81 -14.18
C SER A 208 -9.60 -15.63 -13.51
N PRO A 209 -8.98 -16.68 -12.98
CA PRO A 209 -7.63 -16.60 -12.46
C PRO A 209 -6.62 -16.40 -13.60
N PHE A 210 -5.40 -16.02 -13.26
CA PHE A 210 -4.28 -15.98 -14.18
C PHE A 210 -4.07 -17.35 -14.82
N THR A 211 -3.74 -17.36 -16.10
CA THR A 211 -3.45 -18.59 -16.87
C THR A 211 -1.95 -18.86 -16.96
N GLN A 212 -1.12 -17.81 -16.85
CA GLN A 212 0.33 -17.97 -16.80
C GLN A 212 0.73 -18.54 -15.41
N PRO A 213 1.43 -19.67 -15.37
CA PRO A 213 1.79 -20.33 -14.11
C PRO A 213 2.77 -19.49 -13.29
N GLN A 214 3.64 -18.72 -13.96
CA GLN A 214 4.65 -17.90 -13.34
C GLN A 214 4.83 -16.58 -14.11
N HIS A 215 4.71 -15.47 -13.41
CA HIS A 215 4.97 -14.14 -13.96
C HIS A 215 6.34 -13.64 -13.52
N ILE A 216 6.93 -12.77 -14.34
CA ILE A 216 8.04 -11.92 -13.91
C ILE A 216 7.55 -10.93 -12.86
N THR A 217 8.45 -10.48 -12.01
CA THR A 217 8.15 -9.41 -11.06
C THR A 217 8.04 -8.05 -11.75
N LEU A 218 7.32 -7.10 -11.12
CA LEU A 218 7.28 -5.73 -11.61
C LEU A 218 8.68 -5.11 -11.71
N THR A 219 9.56 -5.40 -10.75
CA THR A 219 10.95 -4.94 -10.73
C THR A 219 11.74 -5.45 -11.95
N GLU A 220 11.58 -6.74 -12.29
CA GLU A 220 12.22 -7.31 -13.50
C GLU A 220 11.71 -6.67 -14.78
N TYR A 221 10.41 -6.38 -14.87
CA TYR A 221 9.84 -5.67 -16.01
C TYR A 221 10.44 -4.26 -16.15
N ILE A 222 10.45 -3.48 -15.06
CA ILE A 222 11.01 -2.11 -15.06
C ILE A 222 12.51 -2.12 -15.40
N ALA A 223 13.26 -3.10 -14.91
CA ALA A 223 14.67 -3.27 -15.25
C ALA A 223 14.89 -3.54 -16.77
N ARG A 224 13.95 -4.23 -17.43
CA ARG A 224 13.99 -4.42 -18.90
C ARG A 224 13.77 -3.12 -19.68
N LEU A 225 12.88 -2.25 -19.19
CA LEU A 225 12.62 -0.94 -19.82
C LEU A 225 13.83 0.00 -19.77
N HIS A 226 14.66 -0.10 -18.72
CA HIS A 226 15.83 0.75 -18.52
C HIS A 226 17.12 0.16 -19.11
N ARG A 227 17.09 -1.06 -19.68
CA ARG A 227 18.25 -1.56 -20.43
C ARG A 227 18.35 -0.78 -21.74
N PRO A 228 19.49 -0.08 -22.02
CA PRO A 228 19.71 0.50 -23.34
C PRO A 228 19.60 -0.63 -24.36
N GLN A 229 18.73 -0.45 -25.36
CA GLN A 229 18.73 -1.36 -26.51
C GLN A 229 20.12 -1.21 -27.13
N VAL A 230 20.96 -2.22 -26.92
CA VAL A 230 22.21 -2.36 -27.68
C VAL A 230 21.76 -2.66 -29.11
N VAL A 231 21.87 -1.65 -29.95
CA VAL A 231 21.68 -1.73 -31.41
C VAL A 231 22.92 -2.39 -32.00
#